data_5a12bf6e0574de4797f9e09c47233e57
#
_entry.id   5a12bf6e0574de4797f9e09c47233e57
#
_cell.length_a   1.000
_cell.length_b   1.000
_cell.length_c   1.000
_cell.angle_alpha   90.00
_cell.angle_beta   90.00
_cell.angle_gamma   90.00
#
_symmetry.space_group_name_H-M   'P 1'
#
loop_
_entity.id
_entity.type
_entity.pdbx_description
1 polymer ?
#
loop_
_entity_poly.entity_id
_entity_poly.type
_entity_poly.pdbx_seq_one_letter_code
_entity_poly.pdbx_strand_id
1 'polypeptide(L)'
;MTRLSPQAIALWLLIAGNLTASLSDVMVKLLDGSVSPFQYIFIRQLISVAVIYPLWRKETRVTRQLRSPGLNVFRAHLVLIGSGCMVVAITHMTLASANAVFYAAPLLMLPISVLLMGEKPSRSKVLGTLLGFVGVLIVLRPSQFHWAAFFALGTATTLALFNVSARKLPEQQSMISTLFWTSLLSLPVAGILTVWSWQPINASQLGLIAAGALLILVYNGLAVLAYRKAPAGEIGLAEYSGLVFVTLFGIWWFNEIPDWITAMGIMLIIAPLLPIRRRFRQRIVNS
;
A
#
# COMPACT_ATOMS: atom_id res chain seq x y z
N MET A 1 -8.93 12.82 -32.99
CA MET A 1 -8.68 12.54 -31.57
C MET A 1 -8.29 11.07 -31.46
N THR A 2 -7.02 10.78 -31.29
CA THR A 2 -6.49 9.42 -31.09
C THR A 2 -7.02 8.89 -29.76
N ARG A 3 -7.90 7.88 -29.81
CA ARG A 3 -8.38 7.20 -28.59
C ARG A 3 -7.19 6.51 -27.92
N LEU A 4 -6.89 6.88 -26.69
CA LEU A 4 -5.86 6.21 -25.90
C LEU A 4 -6.16 4.70 -25.80
N SER A 5 -5.13 3.87 -25.91
CA SER A 5 -5.29 2.42 -25.73
C SER A 5 -5.76 2.10 -24.29
N PRO A 6 -6.48 0.99 -24.08
CA PRO A 6 -6.89 0.56 -22.72
C PRO A 6 -5.71 0.48 -21.74
N GLN A 7 -4.53 0.04 -22.20
CA GLN A 7 -3.30 -0.01 -21.42
C GLN A 7 -2.83 1.40 -21.01
N ALA A 8 -2.85 2.37 -21.95
CA ALA A 8 -2.48 3.75 -21.63
C ALA A 8 -3.43 4.37 -20.60
N ILE A 9 -4.73 4.12 -20.71
CA ILE A 9 -5.72 4.57 -19.71
C ILE A 9 -5.42 3.94 -18.35
N ALA A 10 -5.14 2.64 -18.31
CA ALA A 10 -4.82 1.92 -17.08
C ALA A 10 -3.55 2.47 -16.39
N LEU A 11 -2.50 2.77 -17.16
CA LEU A 11 -1.27 3.40 -16.66
C LEU A 11 -1.57 4.76 -16.02
N TRP A 12 -2.32 5.62 -16.69
CA TRP A 12 -2.66 6.95 -16.16
C TRP A 12 -3.55 6.87 -14.91
N LEU A 13 -4.46 5.91 -14.85
CA LEU A 13 -5.28 5.67 -13.65
C LEU A 13 -4.42 5.25 -12.45
N LEU A 14 -3.42 4.38 -12.65
CA LEU A 14 -2.49 3.99 -11.59
C LEU A 14 -1.59 5.15 -11.15
N ILE A 15 -1.04 5.90 -12.10
CA ILE A 15 -0.21 7.07 -11.79
C ILE A 15 -1.02 8.09 -10.97
N ALA A 16 -2.25 8.39 -11.40
CA ALA A 16 -3.14 9.28 -10.66
C ALA A 16 -3.51 8.71 -9.28
N GLY A 17 -3.74 7.40 -9.19
CA GLY A 17 -3.98 6.72 -7.93
C GLY A 17 -2.78 6.85 -6.99
N ASN A 18 -1.59 6.54 -7.45
CA ASN A 18 -0.36 6.65 -6.64
C ASN A 18 -0.08 8.08 -6.19
N LEU A 19 -0.42 9.07 -7.01
CA LEU A 19 -0.37 10.47 -6.59
C LEU A 19 -1.28 10.72 -5.38
N THR A 20 -2.52 10.20 -5.40
CA THR A 20 -3.45 10.38 -4.27
C THR A 20 -3.00 9.59 -3.04
N ALA A 21 -2.44 8.37 -3.21
CA ALA A 21 -1.87 7.61 -2.10
C ALA A 21 -0.69 8.36 -1.46
N SER A 22 0.21 8.90 -2.28
CA SER A 22 1.36 9.69 -1.81
C SER A 22 0.94 10.98 -1.09
N LEU A 23 -0.13 11.63 -1.55
CA LEU A 23 -0.72 12.77 -0.83
C LEU A 23 -1.36 12.34 0.50
N SER A 24 -1.95 11.15 0.57
CA SER A 24 -2.43 10.58 1.85
C SER A 24 -1.29 10.40 2.86
N ASP A 25 -0.11 9.96 2.41
CA ASP A 25 1.08 9.84 3.27
C ASP A 25 1.57 11.21 3.76
N VAL A 26 1.49 12.24 2.90
CA VAL A 26 1.77 13.64 3.31
C VAL A 26 0.80 14.09 4.41
N MET A 27 -0.50 13.77 4.30
CA MET A 27 -1.48 14.12 5.37
C MET A 27 -1.10 13.46 6.71
N VAL A 28 -0.64 12.21 6.68
CA VAL A 28 -0.13 11.53 7.88
C VAL A 28 1.11 12.22 8.44
N LYS A 29 2.05 12.59 7.58
CA LYS A 29 3.29 13.26 7.99
C LYS A 29 3.03 14.64 8.59
N LEU A 30 2.05 15.39 8.07
CA LEU A 30 1.64 16.69 8.58
C LEU A 30 0.97 16.63 9.96
N LEU A 31 0.48 15.48 10.40
CA LEU A 31 0.02 15.28 11.76
C LEU A 31 1.18 15.28 12.78
N ASP A 32 2.40 14.99 12.33
CA ASP A 32 3.64 15.06 13.11
C ASP A 32 3.55 14.42 14.51
N GLY A 33 2.90 13.24 14.57
CA GLY A 33 2.70 12.51 15.82
C GLY A 33 1.71 13.14 16.80
N SER A 34 1.04 14.23 16.44
CA SER A 34 0.07 14.92 17.28
C SER A 34 -1.23 14.14 17.50
N VAL A 35 -1.42 13.05 16.79
CA VAL A 35 -2.57 12.14 16.91
C VAL A 35 -2.06 10.72 17.10
N SER A 36 -2.64 10.01 18.08
CA SER A 36 -2.29 8.60 18.30
C SER A 36 -2.52 7.77 17.03
N PRO A 37 -1.62 6.82 16.67
CA PRO A 37 -1.82 5.93 15.53
C PRO A 37 -3.17 5.21 15.57
N PHE A 38 -3.63 4.76 16.74
CA PHE A 38 -4.91 4.08 16.90
C PHE A 38 -6.09 5.00 16.63
N GLN A 39 -6.03 6.25 17.11
CA GLN A 39 -7.04 7.26 16.89
C GLN A 39 -7.10 7.66 15.41
N TYR A 40 -5.95 7.83 14.75
CA TYR A 40 -5.89 8.04 13.30
C TYR A 40 -6.60 6.92 12.55
N ILE A 41 -6.28 5.66 12.87
CA ILE A 41 -6.86 4.49 12.18
C ILE A 41 -8.37 4.43 12.42
N PHE A 42 -8.81 4.61 13.67
CA PHE A 42 -10.23 4.56 14.02
C PHE A 42 -11.05 5.57 13.22
N ILE A 43 -10.61 6.84 13.22
CA ILE A 43 -11.31 7.91 12.48
C ILE A 43 -11.27 7.65 10.97
N ARG A 44 -10.11 7.24 10.44
CA ARG A 44 -9.97 6.90 9.02
C ARG A 44 -10.90 5.78 8.60
N GLN A 45 -10.98 4.71 9.40
CA GLN A 45 -11.86 3.58 9.09
C GLN A 45 -13.34 3.94 9.23
N LEU A 46 -13.69 4.79 10.20
CA LEU A 46 -15.04 5.31 10.35
C LEU A 46 -15.48 6.10 9.11
N ILE A 47 -14.62 7.00 8.63
CA ILE A 47 -14.85 7.75 7.39
C ILE A 47 -14.96 6.80 6.19
N SER A 48 -14.07 5.81 6.10
CA SER A 48 -14.09 4.81 5.02
C SER A 48 -15.40 4.03 5.01
N VAL A 49 -15.89 3.58 6.17
CA VAL A 49 -17.19 2.89 6.28
C VAL A 49 -18.32 3.82 5.84
N ALA A 50 -18.34 5.07 6.33
CA ALA A 50 -19.38 6.03 5.99
C ALA A 50 -19.45 6.32 4.47
N VAL A 51 -18.31 6.47 3.81
CA VAL A 51 -18.22 6.75 2.37
C VAL A 51 -18.55 5.51 1.52
N ILE A 52 -18.12 4.32 1.95
CA ILE A 52 -18.35 3.09 1.19
C ILE A 52 -19.76 2.55 1.42
N TYR A 53 -20.40 2.82 2.57
CA TYR A 53 -21.71 2.29 2.94
C TYR A 53 -22.80 2.48 1.90
N PRO A 54 -23.01 3.67 1.29
CA PRO A 54 -24.04 3.85 0.26
C PRO A 54 -23.77 3.02 -1.00
N LEU A 55 -22.51 2.80 -1.37
CA LEU A 55 -22.13 1.95 -2.50
C LEU A 55 -22.37 0.48 -2.18
N TRP A 56 -21.96 0.05 -0.99
CA TRP A 56 -22.17 -1.30 -0.49
C TRP A 56 -23.66 -1.64 -0.39
N ARG A 57 -24.49 -0.70 0.06
CA ARG A 57 -25.95 -0.89 0.18
C ARG A 57 -26.65 -1.09 -1.18
N LYS A 58 -26.09 -0.53 -2.26
CA LYS A 58 -26.60 -0.70 -3.63
C LYS A 58 -26.24 -2.05 -4.25
N GLU A 59 -25.33 -2.79 -3.66
CA GLU A 59 -24.94 -4.11 -4.14
C GLU A 59 -26.03 -5.15 -3.91
N THR A 60 -25.99 -6.24 -4.69
CA THR A 60 -26.93 -7.37 -4.54
C THR A 60 -26.72 -8.05 -3.18
N ARG A 61 -27.74 -8.75 -2.68
CA ARG A 61 -27.63 -9.51 -1.43
C ARG A 61 -26.49 -10.52 -1.46
N VAL A 62 -26.24 -11.14 -2.61
CA VAL A 62 -25.21 -12.18 -2.79
C VAL A 62 -23.80 -11.59 -2.67
N THR A 63 -23.55 -10.47 -3.33
CA THR A 63 -22.21 -9.81 -3.35
C THR A 63 -21.91 -9.06 -2.06
N ARG A 64 -22.96 -8.63 -1.33
CA ARG A 64 -22.88 -7.87 -0.09
C ARG A 64 -22.60 -8.71 1.15
N GLN A 65 -22.91 -10.00 1.11
CA GLN A 65 -22.74 -10.88 2.27
C GLN A 65 -21.29 -11.00 2.72
N LEU A 66 -21.08 -11.02 4.04
CA LEU A 66 -19.79 -11.37 4.62
C LEU A 66 -19.56 -12.87 4.42
N ARG A 67 -18.72 -13.20 3.47
CA ARG A 67 -18.28 -14.58 3.22
C ARG A 67 -16.91 -14.79 3.84
N SER A 68 -16.63 -16.00 4.32
CA SER A 68 -15.37 -16.32 5.01
C SER A 68 -15.05 -15.32 6.14
N PRO A 69 -15.88 -15.22 7.20
CA PRO A 69 -15.74 -14.20 8.24
C PRO A 69 -14.36 -14.20 8.89
N GLY A 70 -13.79 -15.36 9.20
CA GLY A 70 -12.45 -15.48 9.79
C GLY A 70 -11.36 -14.84 8.91
N LEU A 71 -11.43 -15.03 7.58
CA LEU A 71 -10.49 -14.42 6.66
C LEU A 71 -10.66 -12.89 6.59
N ASN A 72 -11.90 -12.40 6.59
CA ASN A 72 -12.16 -10.95 6.60
C ASN A 72 -11.73 -10.31 7.92
N VAL A 73 -11.94 -10.96 9.06
CA VAL A 73 -11.44 -10.52 10.37
C VAL A 73 -9.90 -10.47 10.37
N PHE A 74 -9.23 -11.52 9.90
CA PHE A 74 -7.76 -11.54 9.76
C PHE A 74 -7.26 -10.37 8.91
N ARG A 75 -7.88 -10.13 7.76
CA ARG A 75 -7.53 -9.01 6.87
C ARG A 75 -7.78 -7.64 7.52
N ALA A 76 -8.87 -7.50 8.28
CA ALA A 76 -9.17 -6.28 9.03
C ALA A 76 -8.07 -5.96 10.06
N HIS A 77 -7.56 -7.00 10.77
CA HIS A 77 -6.45 -6.83 11.71
C HIS A 77 -5.12 -6.54 11.01
N LEU A 78 -4.87 -7.12 9.83
CA LEU A 78 -3.71 -6.74 9.03
C LEU A 78 -3.74 -5.26 8.62
N VAL A 79 -4.91 -4.73 8.24
CA VAL A 79 -5.07 -3.29 7.95
C VAL A 79 -4.86 -2.45 9.21
N LEU A 80 -5.38 -2.88 10.36
CA LEU A 80 -5.20 -2.19 11.64
C LEU A 80 -3.72 -2.10 12.01
N ILE A 81 -3.03 -3.24 12.07
CA ILE A 81 -1.62 -3.32 12.44
C ILE A 81 -0.76 -2.58 11.41
N GLY A 82 -0.96 -2.84 10.12
CA GLY A 82 -0.18 -2.23 9.05
C GLY A 82 -0.33 -0.71 8.99
N SER A 83 -1.55 -0.20 9.19
CA SER A 83 -1.78 1.24 9.23
C SER A 83 -1.18 1.90 10.48
N GLY A 84 -1.23 1.22 11.64
CA GLY A 84 -0.56 1.70 12.85
C GLY A 84 0.95 1.79 12.65
N CYS A 85 1.53 0.73 12.12
CA CYS A 85 2.94 0.69 11.75
C CYS A 85 3.31 1.80 10.74
N MET A 86 2.47 2.01 9.73
CA MET A 86 2.66 3.05 8.71
C MET A 86 2.69 4.45 9.33
N VAL A 87 1.75 4.77 10.20
CA VAL A 87 1.71 6.08 10.88
C VAL A 87 3.01 6.30 11.67
N VAL A 88 3.44 5.31 12.48
CA VAL A 88 4.68 5.41 13.24
C VAL A 88 5.89 5.59 12.33
N ALA A 89 5.99 4.81 11.25
CA ALA A 89 7.11 4.89 10.33
C ALA A 89 7.18 6.26 9.64
N ILE A 90 6.06 6.76 9.11
CA ILE A 90 6.00 8.06 8.41
C ILE A 90 6.29 9.23 9.35
N THR A 91 5.87 9.15 10.61
CA THR A 91 6.14 10.20 11.61
C THR A 91 7.63 10.29 11.94
N HIS A 92 8.32 9.16 12.05
CA HIS A 92 9.69 9.10 12.57
C HIS A 92 10.79 8.85 11.51
N MET A 93 10.41 8.63 10.25
CA MET A 93 11.34 8.44 9.13
C MET A 93 11.04 9.46 8.02
N THR A 94 11.99 9.64 7.09
CA THR A 94 11.71 10.39 5.88
C THR A 94 10.67 9.69 5.03
N LEU A 95 9.82 10.45 4.32
CA LEU A 95 8.78 9.88 3.45
C LEU A 95 9.36 8.91 2.43
N ALA A 96 10.49 9.27 1.82
CA ALA A 96 11.16 8.41 0.83
C ALA A 96 11.66 7.10 1.45
N SER A 97 12.30 7.14 2.64
CA SER A 97 12.81 5.93 3.30
C SER A 97 11.70 5.02 3.80
N ALA A 98 10.66 5.56 4.44
CA ALA A 98 9.51 4.79 4.90
C ALA A 98 8.82 4.10 3.72
N ASN A 99 8.51 4.84 2.66
CA ASN A 99 7.86 4.31 1.48
C ASN A 99 8.73 3.32 0.70
N ALA A 100 10.05 3.52 0.61
CA ALA A 100 10.94 2.54 -0.01
C ALA A 100 10.79 1.15 0.65
N VAL A 101 10.64 1.12 1.97
CA VAL A 101 10.39 -0.13 2.70
C VAL A 101 8.97 -0.66 2.45
N PHE A 102 7.94 0.20 2.39
CA PHE A 102 6.58 -0.21 2.06
C PHE A 102 6.49 -0.85 0.66
N TYR A 103 7.17 -0.25 -0.31
CA TYR A 103 7.27 -0.77 -1.68
C TYR A 103 8.09 -2.06 -1.78
N ALA A 104 8.71 -2.53 -0.69
CA ALA A 104 9.28 -3.87 -0.60
C ALA A 104 8.22 -4.96 -0.34
N ALA A 105 6.96 -4.61 -0.05
CA ALA A 105 5.90 -5.59 0.16
C ALA A 105 5.79 -6.64 -0.97
N PRO A 106 5.87 -6.31 -2.28
CA PRO A 106 5.90 -7.31 -3.35
C PRO A 106 7.03 -8.33 -3.21
N LEU A 107 8.19 -7.94 -2.66
CA LEU A 107 9.31 -8.85 -2.41
C LEU A 107 8.97 -9.86 -1.32
N LEU A 108 8.26 -9.41 -0.26
CA LEU A 108 7.77 -10.26 0.82
C LEU A 108 6.63 -11.17 0.38
N MET A 109 5.84 -10.77 -0.63
CA MET A 109 4.78 -11.62 -1.17
C MET A 109 5.29 -12.94 -1.70
N LEU A 110 6.51 -13.01 -2.25
CA LEU A 110 7.08 -14.24 -2.79
C LEU A 110 7.28 -15.31 -1.69
N PRO A 111 8.07 -15.09 -0.61
CA PRO A 111 8.23 -16.09 0.43
C PRO A 111 6.90 -16.41 1.13
N ILE A 112 6.03 -15.41 1.33
CA ILE A 112 4.71 -15.62 1.95
C ILE A 112 3.82 -16.51 1.06
N SER A 113 3.83 -16.33 -0.27
CA SER A 113 3.05 -17.17 -1.18
C SER A 113 3.58 -18.60 -1.25
N VAL A 114 4.89 -18.79 -1.16
CA VAL A 114 5.49 -20.13 -1.02
C VAL A 114 4.99 -20.83 0.25
N LEU A 115 5.04 -20.14 1.40
CA LEU A 115 4.67 -20.70 2.70
C LEU A 115 3.16 -20.95 2.82
N LEU A 116 2.31 -20.01 2.38
CA LEU A 116 0.87 -20.07 2.59
C LEU A 116 0.08 -20.74 1.46
N MET A 117 0.65 -20.77 0.24
CA MET A 117 -0.01 -21.27 -0.98
C MET A 117 0.72 -22.45 -1.62
N GLY A 118 1.92 -22.81 -1.14
CA GLY A 118 2.74 -23.87 -1.73
C GLY A 118 3.26 -23.53 -3.13
N GLU A 119 3.33 -22.25 -3.51
CA GLU A 119 3.80 -21.83 -4.83
C GLU A 119 5.29 -22.17 -5.02
N LYS A 120 5.65 -22.56 -6.24
CA LYS A 120 7.04 -22.83 -6.62
C LYS A 120 7.55 -21.69 -7.51
N PRO A 121 8.25 -20.69 -6.97
CA PRO A 121 8.72 -19.56 -7.75
C PRO A 121 9.84 -19.96 -8.69
N SER A 122 9.94 -19.28 -9.84
CA SER A 122 11.07 -19.45 -10.74
C SER A 122 12.36 -18.87 -10.12
N ARG A 123 13.52 -19.42 -10.50
CA ARG A 123 14.84 -18.94 -10.03
C ARG A 123 15.02 -17.44 -10.27
N SER A 124 14.54 -16.92 -11.38
CA SER A 124 14.60 -15.48 -11.70
C SER A 124 13.82 -14.63 -10.71
N LYS A 125 12.64 -15.09 -10.24
CA LYS A 125 11.86 -14.39 -9.22
C LYS A 125 12.57 -14.40 -7.87
N VAL A 126 13.16 -15.54 -7.49
CA VAL A 126 13.94 -15.66 -6.25
C VAL A 126 15.13 -14.69 -6.25
N LEU A 127 15.92 -14.69 -7.32
CA LEU A 127 17.08 -13.78 -7.45
C LEU A 127 16.65 -12.31 -7.44
N GLY A 128 15.55 -11.97 -8.11
CA GLY A 128 14.99 -10.62 -8.08
C GLY A 128 14.58 -10.21 -6.67
N THR A 129 13.92 -11.10 -5.92
CA THR A 129 13.53 -10.85 -4.54
C THR A 129 14.75 -10.63 -3.64
N LEU A 130 15.80 -11.45 -3.78
CA LEU A 130 17.04 -11.28 -3.01
C LEU A 130 17.71 -9.94 -3.31
N LEU A 131 17.78 -9.55 -4.58
CA LEU A 131 18.33 -8.24 -4.97
C LEU A 131 17.53 -7.08 -4.39
N GLY A 132 16.20 -7.16 -4.43
CA GLY A 132 15.32 -6.18 -3.82
C GLY A 132 15.51 -6.07 -2.30
N PHE A 133 15.70 -7.21 -1.60
CA PHE A 133 16.01 -7.23 -0.17
C PHE A 133 17.34 -6.52 0.16
N VAL A 134 18.37 -6.69 -0.68
CA VAL A 134 19.62 -5.92 -0.55
C VAL A 134 19.32 -4.42 -0.63
N GLY A 135 18.47 -3.99 -1.55
CA GLY A 135 18.01 -2.61 -1.65
C GLY A 135 17.33 -2.11 -0.36
N VAL A 136 16.45 -2.93 0.23
CA VAL A 136 15.81 -2.60 1.52
C VAL A 136 16.85 -2.44 2.64
N LEU A 137 17.82 -3.34 2.73
CA LEU A 137 18.89 -3.24 3.74
C LEU A 137 19.73 -1.98 3.55
N ILE A 138 20.01 -1.58 2.31
CA ILE A 138 20.74 -0.33 2.02
C ILE A 138 19.93 0.89 2.51
N VAL A 139 18.60 0.93 2.25
CA VAL A 139 17.73 2.02 2.72
C VAL A 139 17.66 2.06 4.24
N LEU A 140 17.54 0.90 4.89
CA LEU A 140 17.40 0.79 6.34
C LEU A 140 18.70 1.07 7.12
N ARG A 141 19.87 0.97 6.48
CA ARG A 141 21.20 1.22 7.09
C ARG A 141 21.36 0.52 8.44
N PRO A 142 21.59 -0.78 8.51
CA PRO A 142 21.67 -1.52 9.77
C PRO A 142 22.67 -0.95 10.78
N SER A 143 23.74 -0.25 10.32
CA SER A 143 24.73 0.42 11.15
C SER A 143 24.22 1.69 11.84
N GLN A 144 23.13 2.29 11.34
CA GLN A 144 22.48 3.49 11.88
C GLN A 144 20.97 3.23 12.06
N PHE A 145 20.65 2.02 12.50
CA PHE A 145 19.29 1.52 12.52
C PHE A 145 18.37 2.39 13.39
N HIS A 146 17.37 2.98 12.75
CA HIS A 146 16.32 3.71 13.45
C HIS A 146 15.20 2.77 13.86
N TRP A 147 14.74 2.79 15.11
CA TRP A 147 13.71 1.90 15.65
C TRP A 147 12.42 1.90 14.83
N ALA A 148 12.04 3.04 14.21
CA ALA A 148 10.85 3.15 13.37
C ALA A 148 10.92 2.27 12.11
N ALA A 149 12.11 1.80 11.72
CA ALA A 149 12.28 0.87 10.60
C ALA A 149 11.60 -0.49 10.85
N PHE A 150 11.49 -0.93 12.11
CA PHE A 150 10.69 -2.12 12.44
C PHE A 150 9.22 -1.94 12.06
N PHE A 151 8.69 -0.75 12.27
CA PHE A 151 7.32 -0.42 11.89
C PHE A 151 7.15 -0.33 10.37
N ALA A 152 8.15 0.21 9.67
CA ALA A 152 8.13 0.19 8.20
C ALA A 152 8.11 -1.24 7.65
N LEU A 153 8.92 -2.16 8.21
CA LEU A 153 8.90 -3.59 7.88
C LEU A 153 7.57 -4.25 8.28
N GLY A 154 7.00 -3.85 9.42
CA GLY A 154 5.67 -4.28 9.86
C GLY A 154 4.59 -3.92 8.85
N THR A 155 4.62 -2.69 8.32
CA THR A 155 3.74 -2.24 7.23
C THR A 155 3.92 -3.07 5.97
N ALA A 156 5.16 -3.27 5.51
CA ALA A 156 5.44 -4.07 4.32
C ALA A 156 4.96 -5.53 4.47
N THR A 157 5.19 -6.13 5.65
CA THR A 157 4.80 -7.51 5.95
C THR A 157 3.27 -7.66 5.99
N THR A 158 2.57 -6.77 6.70
CA THR A 158 1.11 -6.80 6.78
C THR A 158 0.47 -6.55 5.42
N LEU A 159 1.03 -5.65 4.61
CA LEU A 159 0.58 -5.39 3.24
C LEU A 159 0.79 -6.63 2.35
N ALA A 160 1.92 -7.30 2.45
CA ALA A 160 2.20 -8.53 1.71
C ALA A 160 1.22 -9.66 2.10
N LEU A 161 0.98 -9.87 3.40
CA LEU A 161 -0.01 -10.83 3.91
C LEU A 161 -1.43 -10.47 3.45
N PHE A 162 -1.80 -9.20 3.50
CA PHE A 162 -3.09 -8.70 3.05
C PHE A 162 -3.31 -9.02 1.56
N ASN A 163 -2.32 -8.76 0.71
CA ASN A 163 -2.39 -9.00 -0.72
C ASN A 163 -2.41 -10.51 -1.05
N VAL A 164 -1.56 -11.32 -0.41
CA VAL A 164 -1.56 -12.78 -0.61
C VAL A 164 -2.88 -13.39 -0.15
N SER A 165 -3.40 -12.98 1.02
CA SER A 165 -4.67 -13.49 1.56
C SER A 165 -5.89 -13.13 0.70
N ALA A 166 -5.81 -12.08 -0.13
CA ALA A 166 -6.87 -11.70 -1.05
C ALA A 166 -7.24 -12.83 -2.04
N ARG A 167 -6.27 -13.67 -2.40
CA ARG A 167 -6.49 -14.82 -3.30
C ARG A 167 -7.39 -15.91 -2.70
N LYS A 168 -7.56 -15.91 -1.37
CA LYS A 168 -8.46 -16.84 -0.66
C LYS A 168 -9.88 -16.29 -0.47
N LEU A 169 -10.14 -15.05 -0.91
CA LEU A 169 -11.49 -14.48 -0.84
C LEU A 169 -12.40 -15.16 -1.86
N PRO A 170 -13.66 -15.45 -1.50
CA PRO A 170 -14.63 -15.97 -2.44
C PRO A 170 -14.91 -15.00 -3.59
N GLU A 171 -14.96 -15.49 -4.82
CA GLU A 171 -15.22 -14.68 -6.02
C GLU A 171 -16.56 -13.92 -5.97
N GLN A 172 -17.54 -14.48 -5.24
CA GLN A 172 -18.87 -13.86 -5.10
C GLN A 172 -18.85 -12.61 -4.19
N GLN A 173 -17.81 -12.43 -3.35
CA GLN A 173 -17.68 -11.23 -2.53
C GLN A 173 -17.09 -10.10 -3.37
N SER A 174 -17.87 -9.03 -3.59
CA SER A 174 -17.40 -7.91 -4.39
C SER A 174 -16.25 -7.17 -3.71
N MET A 175 -15.53 -6.37 -4.48
CA MET A 175 -14.47 -5.52 -3.96
C MET A 175 -15.02 -4.47 -2.99
N ILE A 176 -16.16 -3.85 -3.30
CA ILE A 176 -16.83 -2.86 -2.42
C ILE A 176 -17.17 -3.53 -1.10
N SER A 177 -17.74 -4.75 -1.12
CA SER A 177 -18.03 -5.52 0.09
C SER A 177 -16.77 -5.90 0.86
N THR A 178 -15.69 -6.25 0.18
CA THR A 178 -14.42 -6.55 0.82
C THR A 178 -13.85 -5.34 1.55
N LEU A 179 -13.83 -4.16 0.91
CA LEU A 179 -13.38 -2.91 1.52
C LEU A 179 -14.27 -2.51 2.70
N PHE A 180 -15.60 -2.62 2.53
CA PHE A 180 -16.56 -2.31 3.59
C PHE A 180 -16.36 -3.19 4.82
N TRP A 181 -16.33 -4.53 4.65
CA TRP A 181 -16.18 -5.47 5.75
C TRP A 181 -14.80 -5.37 6.42
N THR A 182 -13.74 -5.17 5.65
CA THR A 182 -12.40 -4.96 6.19
C THR A 182 -12.33 -3.70 7.06
N SER A 183 -12.94 -2.59 6.61
CA SER A 183 -12.99 -1.36 7.40
C SER A 183 -13.89 -1.50 8.63
N LEU A 184 -15.08 -2.09 8.48
CA LEU A 184 -16.04 -2.26 9.57
C LEU A 184 -15.50 -3.17 10.68
N LEU A 185 -14.90 -4.31 10.31
CA LEU A 185 -14.38 -5.30 11.27
C LEU A 185 -13.12 -4.83 12.01
N SER A 186 -12.43 -3.81 11.49
CA SER A 186 -11.29 -3.19 12.19
C SER A 186 -11.72 -2.19 13.27
N LEU A 187 -12.94 -1.61 13.17
CA LEU A 187 -13.42 -0.55 14.07
C LEU A 187 -13.49 -0.94 15.56
N PRO A 188 -13.99 -2.14 15.96
CA PRO A 188 -14.10 -2.47 17.38
C PRO A 188 -12.74 -2.42 18.10
N VAL A 189 -11.73 -3.06 17.52
CA VAL A 189 -10.38 -3.09 18.11
C VAL A 189 -9.73 -1.72 18.04
N ALA A 190 -9.84 -1.02 16.90
CA ALA A 190 -9.33 0.34 16.76
C ALA A 190 -9.98 1.28 17.79
N GLY A 191 -11.30 1.16 18.00
CA GLY A 191 -12.04 1.97 18.98
C GLY A 191 -11.57 1.72 20.43
N ILE A 192 -11.41 0.46 20.83
CA ILE A 192 -10.91 0.12 22.18
C ILE A 192 -9.51 0.71 22.40
N LEU A 193 -8.60 0.53 21.44
CA LEU A 193 -7.24 1.06 21.53
C LEU A 193 -7.22 2.60 21.52
N THR A 194 -8.15 3.22 20.81
CA THR A 194 -8.31 4.66 20.77
C THR A 194 -8.74 5.23 22.12
N VAL A 195 -9.64 4.55 22.86
CA VAL A 195 -10.08 5.01 24.20
C VAL A 195 -8.88 5.12 25.15
N TRP A 196 -7.95 4.18 25.09
CA TRP A 196 -6.76 4.21 25.95
C TRP A 196 -5.69 5.22 25.53
N SER A 197 -5.67 5.60 24.25
CA SER A 197 -4.69 6.52 23.68
C SER A 197 -5.33 7.84 23.20
N TRP A 198 -6.51 8.16 23.71
CA TRP A 198 -7.25 9.34 23.26
C TRP A 198 -6.50 10.64 23.54
N GLN A 199 -6.41 11.46 22.51
CA GLN A 199 -5.89 12.82 22.59
C GLN A 199 -6.93 13.78 22.02
N PRO A 200 -7.09 14.99 22.58
CA PRO A 200 -7.98 16.00 21.99
C PRO A 200 -7.57 16.29 20.54
N ILE A 201 -8.51 16.22 19.62
CA ILE A 201 -8.29 16.50 18.20
C ILE A 201 -8.89 17.86 17.87
N ASN A 202 -8.12 18.71 17.21
CA ASN A 202 -8.62 19.96 16.65
C ASN A 202 -9.18 19.77 15.22
N ALA A 203 -9.87 20.80 14.71
CA ALA A 203 -10.51 20.75 13.39
C ALA A 203 -9.50 20.55 12.24
N SER A 204 -8.28 21.08 12.35
CA SER A 204 -7.22 20.90 11.34
C SER A 204 -6.75 19.45 11.28
N GLN A 205 -6.49 18.83 12.44
CA GLN A 205 -6.09 17.41 12.52
C GLN A 205 -7.19 16.50 11.97
N LEU A 206 -8.46 16.77 12.33
CA LEU A 206 -9.58 16.02 11.77
C LEU A 206 -9.67 16.18 10.25
N GLY A 207 -9.42 17.39 9.74
CA GLY A 207 -9.36 17.68 8.31
C GLY A 207 -8.27 16.90 7.60
N LEU A 208 -7.06 16.80 8.17
CA LEU A 208 -5.94 16.00 7.62
C LEU A 208 -6.28 14.51 7.58
N ILE A 209 -6.86 13.98 8.67
CA ILE A 209 -7.28 12.57 8.71
C ILE A 209 -8.36 12.29 7.66
N ALA A 210 -9.35 13.19 7.52
CA ALA A 210 -10.41 13.03 6.54
C ALA A 210 -9.89 13.12 5.11
N ALA A 211 -8.99 14.08 4.82
CA ALA A 211 -8.33 14.19 3.52
C ALA A 211 -7.54 12.93 3.20
N GLY A 212 -6.73 12.42 4.13
CA GLY A 212 -5.98 11.18 3.95
C GLY A 212 -6.90 9.98 3.70
N ALA A 213 -8.02 9.87 4.45
CA ALA A 213 -9.00 8.79 4.25
C ALA A 213 -9.63 8.84 2.86
N LEU A 214 -10.02 10.01 2.38
CA LEU A 214 -10.61 10.17 1.05
C LEU A 214 -9.59 9.91 -0.06
N LEU A 215 -8.36 10.41 0.09
CA LEU A 215 -7.29 10.20 -0.88
C LEU A 215 -6.96 8.71 -1.08
N ILE A 216 -6.88 7.93 0.00
CA ILE A 216 -6.62 6.49 -0.09
C ILE A 216 -7.83 5.72 -0.67
N LEU A 217 -9.06 6.18 -0.43
CA LEU A 217 -10.23 5.61 -1.08
C LEU A 217 -10.25 5.89 -2.59
N VAL A 218 -9.85 7.08 -3.01
CA VAL A 218 -9.69 7.43 -4.44
C VAL A 218 -8.62 6.54 -5.07
N TYR A 219 -7.45 6.38 -4.43
CA TYR A 219 -6.42 5.43 -4.88
C TYR A 219 -7.00 4.04 -5.11
N ASN A 220 -7.69 3.48 -4.11
CA ASN A 220 -8.28 2.15 -4.22
C ASN A 220 -9.25 2.04 -5.40
N GLY A 221 -10.10 3.05 -5.61
CA GLY A 221 -11.01 3.11 -6.76
C GLY A 221 -10.29 3.15 -8.10
N LEU A 222 -9.27 4.02 -8.24
CA LEU A 222 -8.48 4.17 -9.46
C LEU A 222 -7.67 2.91 -9.78
N ALA A 223 -7.06 2.29 -8.76
CA ALA A 223 -6.31 1.04 -8.91
C ALA A 223 -7.22 -0.10 -9.44
N VAL A 224 -8.42 -0.24 -8.87
CA VAL A 224 -9.41 -1.22 -9.37
C VAL A 224 -9.75 -0.99 -10.82
N LEU A 225 -10.05 0.26 -11.18
CA LEU A 225 -10.39 0.63 -12.56
C LEU A 225 -9.23 0.34 -13.53
N ALA A 226 -7.98 0.58 -13.08
CA ALA A 226 -6.79 0.28 -13.85
C ALA A 226 -6.61 -1.22 -14.10
N TYR A 227 -6.65 -2.03 -13.03
CA TYR A 227 -6.48 -3.48 -13.13
C TYR A 227 -7.63 -4.21 -13.86
N ARG A 228 -8.80 -3.58 -13.98
CA ARG A 228 -9.88 -4.06 -14.87
C ARG A 228 -9.61 -3.80 -16.35
N LYS A 229 -8.76 -2.83 -16.69
CA LYS A 229 -8.47 -2.44 -18.09
C LYS A 229 -7.22 -3.09 -18.65
N ALA A 230 -6.26 -3.47 -17.81
CA ALA A 230 -5.02 -4.11 -18.24
C ALA A 230 -4.46 -5.05 -17.18
N PRO A 231 -3.76 -6.14 -17.60
CA PRO A 231 -3.13 -7.09 -16.69
C PRO A 231 -2.03 -6.40 -15.85
N ALA A 232 -1.88 -6.83 -14.59
CA ALA A 232 -0.86 -6.30 -13.68
C ALA A 232 0.57 -6.38 -14.24
N GLY A 233 0.88 -7.40 -15.05
CA GLY A 233 2.18 -7.54 -15.71
C GLY A 233 2.52 -6.47 -16.74
N GLU A 234 1.52 -5.72 -17.24
CA GLU A 234 1.70 -4.64 -18.22
C GLU A 234 1.76 -3.26 -17.57
N ILE A 235 1.04 -3.08 -16.47
CA ILE A 235 0.90 -1.76 -15.81
C ILE A 235 1.59 -1.68 -14.46
N GLY A 236 2.12 -2.79 -13.93
CA GLY A 236 2.72 -2.85 -12.59
C GLY A 236 3.90 -1.90 -12.36
N LEU A 237 4.59 -1.47 -13.44
CA LEU A 237 5.63 -0.43 -13.33
C LEU A 237 5.08 0.92 -12.89
N ALA A 238 3.82 1.22 -13.21
CA ALA A 238 3.19 2.46 -12.79
C ALA A 238 3.03 2.54 -11.25
N GLU A 239 3.00 1.40 -10.54
CA GLU A 239 2.94 1.37 -9.07
C GLU A 239 4.13 2.13 -8.45
N TYR A 240 5.32 2.08 -9.08
CA TYR A 240 6.52 2.75 -8.54
C TYR A 240 6.51 4.28 -8.74
N SER A 241 5.54 4.81 -9.50
CA SER A 241 5.35 6.26 -9.58
C SER A 241 5.06 6.87 -8.19
N GLY A 242 4.44 6.10 -7.29
CA GLY A 242 4.20 6.54 -5.91
C GLY A 242 5.51 6.85 -5.16
N LEU A 243 6.56 6.04 -5.35
CA LEU A 243 7.86 6.31 -4.72
C LEU A 243 8.49 7.61 -5.23
N VAL A 244 8.29 7.93 -6.52
CA VAL A 244 8.72 9.22 -7.10
C VAL A 244 7.94 10.37 -6.45
N PHE A 245 6.61 10.24 -6.35
CA PHE A 245 5.77 11.28 -5.74
C PHE A 245 6.10 11.51 -4.27
N VAL A 246 6.23 10.47 -3.44
CA VAL A 246 6.56 10.66 -2.01
C VAL A 246 7.95 11.26 -1.82
N THR A 247 8.91 10.93 -2.70
CA THR A 247 10.24 11.55 -2.69
C THR A 247 10.16 13.04 -3.02
N LEU A 248 9.43 13.41 -4.08
CA LEU A 248 9.22 14.81 -4.45
C LEU A 248 8.49 15.58 -3.34
N PHE A 249 7.45 15.00 -2.73
CA PHE A 249 6.73 15.62 -1.63
C PHE A 249 7.58 15.73 -0.37
N GLY A 250 8.44 14.74 -0.07
CA GLY A 250 9.42 14.80 0.99
C GLY A 250 10.37 15.98 0.85
N ILE A 251 10.90 16.19 -0.36
CA ILE A 251 11.76 17.34 -0.67
C ILE A 251 10.98 18.65 -0.55
N TRP A 252 9.79 18.73 -1.11
CA TRP A 252 9.06 19.99 -1.26
C TRP A 252 8.41 20.47 0.04
N TRP A 253 7.76 19.58 0.80
CA TRP A 253 7.06 19.96 2.03
C TRP A 253 7.87 19.82 3.31
N PHE A 254 8.86 18.92 3.31
CA PHE A 254 9.57 18.54 4.53
C PHE A 254 11.09 18.77 4.45
N ASN A 255 11.62 19.30 3.33
CA ASN A 255 13.05 19.44 3.06
C ASN A 255 13.83 18.13 3.23
N GLU A 256 13.19 16.99 3.00
CA GLU A 256 13.78 15.66 3.12
C GLU A 256 14.49 15.28 1.81
N ILE A 257 15.74 15.67 1.64
CA ILE A 257 16.54 15.30 0.47
C ILE A 257 17.11 13.90 0.71
N PRO A 258 16.70 12.85 -0.06
CA PRO A 258 17.30 11.54 0.04
C PRO A 258 18.77 11.62 -0.31
N ASP A 259 19.63 11.07 0.55
CA ASP A 259 21.01 10.94 0.18
C ASP A 259 21.21 9.87 -0.91
N TRP A 260 22.40 9.84 -1.48
CA TRP A 260 22.72 8.97 -2.59
C TRP A 260 22.64 7.47 -2.24
N ILE A 261 22.89 7.08 -0.99
CA ILE A 261 22.78 5.70 -0.51
C ILE A 261 21.30 5.27 -0.52
N THR A 262 20.42 6.11 0.01
CA THR A 262 18.97 5.87 -0.05
C THR A 262 18.48 5.77 -1.51
N ALA A 263 18.94 6.66 -2.39
CA ALA A 263 18.59 6.62 -3.81
C ALA A 263 19.05 5.31 -4.47
N MET A 264 20.26 4.83 -4.19
CA MET A 264 20.74 3.52 -4.68
C MET A 264 19.87 2.36 -4.16
N GLY A 265 19.53 2.36 -2.87
CA GLY A 265 18.67 1.33 -2.29
C GLY A 265 17.29 1.29 -2.96
N ILE A 266 16.69 2.46 -3.20
CA ILE A 266 15.43 2.60 -3.94
C ILE A 266 15.55 2.00 -5.35
N MET A 267 16.63 2.32 -6.08
CA MET A 267 16.88 1.75 -7.41
C MET A 267 16.98 0.22 -7.39
N LEU A 268 17.64 -0.36 -6.38
CA LEU A 268 17.75 -1.81 -6.22
C LEU A 268 16.41 -2.47 -5.87
N ILE A 269 15.52 -1.80 -5.14
CA ILE A 269 14.16 -2.29 -4.87
C ILE A 269 13.35 -2.35 -6.16
N ILE A 270 13.47 -1.33 -7.00
CA ILE A 270 12.69 -1.19 -8.24
C ILE A 270 13.26 -2.08 -9.36
N ALA A 271 14.57 -2.22 -9.47
CA ALA A 271 15.24 -2.88 -10.59
C ALA A 271 14.74 -4.32 -10.90
N PRO A 272 14.49 -5.21 -9.91
CA PRO A 272 13.99 -6.56 -10.18
C PRO A 272 12.57 -6.58 -10.78
N LEU A 273 11.84 -5.51 -10.60
CA LEU A 273 10.44 -5.38 -10.98
C LEU A 273 10.30 -4.81 -12.40
N LEU A 274 11.40 -4.23 -12.94
CA LEU A 274 11.45 -3.76 -14.32
C LEU A 274 11.45 -4.93 -15.31
N PRO A 275 10.63 -4.90 -16.38
CA PRO A 275 10.52 -5.99 -17.36
C PRO A 275 11.68 -6.02 -18.35
N ILE A 276 12.90 -5.80 -17.90
CA ILE A 276 14.11 -5.64 -18.75
C ILE A 276 14.39 -6.90 -19.60
N ARG A 277 13.91 -8.09 -19.18
CA ARG A 277 14.25 -9.37 -19.82
C ARG A 277 13.37 -9.83 -20.98
N ARG A 278 12.20 -9.23 -21.23
CA ARG A 278 11.31 -9.71 -22.30
C ARG A 278 11.75 -9.25 -23.71
N ARG A 279 12.43 -8.11 -23.84
CA ARG A 279 12.89 -7.61 -25.15
C ARG A 279 14.13 -8.32 -25.71
N PHE A 280 15.01 -8.87 -24.87
CA PHE A 280 16.20 -9.58 -25.35
C PHE A 280 15.88 -11.00 -25.87
N ARG A 281 14.89 -11.69 -25.29
CA ARG A 281 14.55 -13.06 -25.71
C ARG A 281 13.76 -13.11 -27.02
N GLN A 282 13.00 -12.08 -27.34
CA GLN A 282 12.30 -12.00 -28.64
C GLN A 282 13.22 -11.66 -29.82
N ARG A 283 14.38 -11.04 -29.57
CA ARG A 283 15.37 -10.78 -30.63
C ARG A 283 16.24 -12.02 -30.99
N ILE A 284 16.41 -12.94 -30.04
CA ILE A 284 17.22 -14.17 -30.29
C ILE A 284 16.38 -15.26 -30.95
N VAL A 285 15.07 -15.23 -30.87
CA VAL A 285 14.18 -16.22 -31.53
C VAL A 285 13.81 -15.79 -32.95
N ASN A 286 13.99 -14.52 -33.30
CA ASN A 286 13.72 -13.97 -34.63
C ASN A 286 15.00 -13.63 -35.44
N SER A 287 16.19 -14.03 -34.98
CA SER A 287 17.44 -14.05 -35.69
C SER A 287 17.84 -15.50 -35.97
#